data_b6d132e7df8428646913a941f01c1b19
#
_entry.id   b6d132e7df8428646913a941f01c1b19
#
_cell.length_a   1.000
_cell.length_b   1.000
_cell.length_c   1.000
_cell.angle_alpha   90.00
_cell.angle_beta   90.00
_cell.angle_gamma   90.00
#
_symmetry.space_group_name_H-M   'P 1'
#
loop_
_entity.id
_entity.type
_entity.pdbx_description
1 polymer ?
#
loop_
_entity_poly.entity_id
_entity_poly.type
_entity_poly.pdbx_seq_one_letter_code
_entity_poly.pdbx_strand_id
1 'polypeptide(L)'
;YFTVPYAHMEPGSCQVISDRVVKRWRLEVADRDTARYRRGELVEPRQKIRIYIDRSFPEKWRPYVLRAVNNWNALFERSGFKNAIAGLMAPDSAGFTLDNSALSWIVYKASPMENAYGRPFVDFRTGEILSCHIAVFHSVFDMLCQWYIAQTGESEEEFLDELAGRLLEMVVSHEVGHVLGLTHNFYGSSL
;
A
#
# COMPACT_ATOMS: atom_id res chain seq x y z
N TYR A 1 -0.56 3.37 15.03
CA TYR A 1 0.25 2.75 16.12
C TYR A 1 -0.01 1.26 16.13
N PHE A 2 1.01 0.47 16.37
CA PHE A 2 0.85 -0.92 16.76
C PHE A 2 1.66 -1.16 18.03
N THR A 3 1.20 -2.12 18.83
CA THR A 3 1.86 -2.46 20.08
C THR A 3 2.84 -3.58 19.79
N VAL A 4 4.09 -3.37 20.11
CA VAL A 4 5.12 -4.40 20.06
C VAL A 4 5.31 -4.93 21.47
N PRO A 5 4.87 -6.15 21.75
CA PRO A 5 5.28 -6.80 22.98
C PRO A 5 6.75 -7.22 22.83
N TYR A 6 7.60 -6.78 23.73
CA TYR A 6 8.89 -7.42 23.89
C TYR A 6 9.15 -7.75 25.34
N ALA A 7 9.76 -8.89 25.53
CA ALA A 7 10.10 -9.37 26.86
C ALA A 7 11.54 -8.93 27.17
N HIS A 8 11.73 -8.12 28.20
CA HIS A 8 13.01 -8.03 28.87
C HIS A 8 13.21 -9.35 29.63
N MET A 9 14.06 -10.21 29.07
CA MET A 9 14.49 -11.42 29.79
C MET A 9 15.64 -11.07 30.75
N GLU A 10 15.32 -10.34 31.78
CA GLU A 10 16.22 -10.29 32.93
C GLU A 10 15.90 -11.43 33.88
N PRO A 11 16.90 -12.09 34.50
CA PRO A 11 16.67 -13.14 35.47
C PRO A 11 15.79 -12.63 36.61
N GLY A 12 14.57 -13.19 36.73
CA GLY A 12 13.60 -12.83 37.76
C GLY A 12 12.45 -11.89 37.35
N SER A 13 12.42 -11.39 36.08
CA SER A 13 11.33 -10.58 35.55
C SER A 13 10.55 -11.33 34.48
N CYS A 14 9.28 -11.63 34.78
CA CYS A 14 8.34 -12.17 33.78
C CYS A 14 7.41 -11.10 33.19
N GLN A 15 7.81 -9.83 33.22
CA GLN A 15 6.98 -8.76 32.69
C GLN A 15 7.15 -8.60 31.17
N VAL A 16 6.04 -8.66 30.45
CA VAL A 16 5.97 -8.27 29.05
C VAL A 16 5.70 -6.77 29.01
N ILE A 17 6.69 -6.01 28.53
CA ILE A 17 6.55 -4.58 28.27
C ILE A 17 6.07 -4.41 26.84
N SER A 18 5.05 -3.58 26.62
CA SER A 18 4.56 -3.28 25.28
C SER A 18 4.78 -1.82 24.95
N ASP A 19 5.55 -1.57 23.92
CA ASP A 19 5.76 -0.24 23.37
C ASP A 19 4.82 0.04 22.20
N ARG A 20 4.39 1.30 22.06
CA ARG A 20 3.60 1.75 20.93
C ARG A 20 4.53 2.35 19.87
N VAL A 21 4.54 1.75 18.69
CA VAL A 21 5.39 2.17 17.57
C VAL A 21 4.53 2.62 16.41
N VAL A 22 4.93 3.70 15.74
CA VAL A 22 4.28 4.17 14.51
C VAL A 22 4.87 3.44 13.31
N LYS A 23 4.02 2.78 12.53
CA LYS A 23 4.45 2.21 11.24
C LYS A 23 4.68 3.35 10.26
N ARG A 24 5.84 3.38 9.62
CA ARG A 24 6.16 4.38 8.61
C ARG A 24 7.23 3.91 7.66
N TRP A 25 7.14 4.37 6.42
CA TRP A 25 8.26 4.29 5.48
C TRP A 25 9.32 5.31 5.86
N ARG A 26 10.57 4.95 5.65
CA ARG A 26 11.71 5.85 5.87
C ARG A 26 11.94 6.68 4.62
N LEU A 27 11.44 7.91 4.62
CA LEU A 27 11.71 8.88 3.58
C LEU A 27 12.74 9.91 4.10
N GLU A 28 13.89 9.95 3.45
CA GLU A 28 14.99 10.86 3.80
C GLU A 28 15.31 11.78 2.64
N VAL A 29 15.63 13.01 2.95
CA VAL A 29 16.17 13.98 1.98
C VAL A 29 17.59 13.60 1.65
N ALA A 30 17.96 13.54 0.37
CA ALA A 30 19.35 13.36 -0.03
C ALA A 30 20.19 14.58 0.38
N ASP A 31 21.44 14.37 0.81
CA ASP A 31 22.31 15.45 1.32
C ASP A 31 22.39 16.63 0.37
N ARG A 32 22.51 16.36 -0.93
CA ARG A 32 22.55 17.36 -2.02
C ARG A 32 21.28 18.22 -2.13
N ASP A 33 20.14 17.72 -1.66
CA ASP A 33 18.83 18.38 -1.78
C ASP A 33 18.38 19.04 -0.46
N THR A 34 19.16 18.92 0.62
CA THR A 34 18.80 19.45 1.95
C THR A 34 18.51 20.96 1.92
N ALA A 35 19.32 21.74 1.20
CA ALA A 35 19.13 23.18 1.10
C ALA A 35 17.85 23.53 0.32
N ARG A 36 17.51 22.76 -0.70
CA ARG A 36 16.29 22.93 -1.51
C ARG A 36 15.04 22.59 -0.68
N TYR A 37 15.08 21.47 0.03
CA TYR A 37 13.99 21.05 0.91
C TYR A 37 13.70 22.08 2.00
N ARG A 38 14.74 22.64 2.64
CA ARG A 38 14.60 23.70 3.65
C ARG A 38 13.98 24.98 3.11
N ARG A 39 14.08 25.26 1.80
CA ARG A 39 13.39 26.37 1.14
C ARG A 39 11.97 26.06 0.74
N GLY A 40 11.46 24.86 1.02
CA GLY A 40 10.13 24.42 0.65
C GLY A 40 10.01 23.91 -0.80
N GLU A 41 11.14 23.66 -1.48
CA GLU A 41 11.13 23.05 -2.81
C GLU A 41 10.84 21.55 -2.71
N LEU A 42 10.05 21.03 -3.67
CA LEU A 42 9.83 19.58 -3.77
C LEU A 42 11.11 18.87 -4.21
N VAL A 43 11.52 17.88 -3.44
CA VAL A 43 12.70 17.04 -3.71
C VAL A 43 12.32 15.56 -3.84
N GLU A 44 13.11 14.78 -4.52
CA GLU A 44 12.96 13.32 -4.50
C GLU A 44 13.56 12.75 -3.21
N PRO A 45 12.92 11.74 -2.59
CA PRO A 45 13.52 11.07 -1.45
C PRO A 45 14.79 10.32 -1.87
N ARG A 46 15.72 10.14 -0.95
CA ARG A 46 16.95 9.38 -1.15
C ARG A 46 16.64 7.95 -1.66
N GLN A 47 15.58 7.36 -1.14
CA GLN A 47 15.06 6.05 -1.56
C GLN A 47 13.55 6.13 -1.75
N LYS A 48 13.09 5.78 -2.94
CA LYS A 48 11.66 5.77 -3.29
C LYS A 48 11.00 4.49 -2.79
N ILE A 49 9.74 4.59 -2.42
CA ILE A 49 8.87 3.42 -2.19
C ILE A 49 8.54 2.84 -3.56
N ARG A 50 8.95 1.59 -3.83
CA ARG A 50 8.64 0.90 -5.08
C ARG A 50 7.75 -0.29 -4.79
N ILE A 51 6.61 -0.35 -5.46
CA ILE A 51 5.66 -1.47 -5.36
C ILE A 51 5.54 -2.10 -6.74
N TYR A 52 5.91 -3.37 -6.84
CA TYR A 52 5.88 -4.11 -8.09
C TYR A 52 4.55 -4.83 -8.26
N ILE A 53 3.96 -4.67 -9.43
CA ILE A 53 2.75 -5.39 -9.82
C ILE A 53 3.17 -6.69 -10.47
N ASP A 54 2.73 -7.80 -9.90
CA ASP A 54 3.02 -9.11 -10.42
C ASP A 54 2.37 -9.34 -11.79
N ARG A 55 3.01 -10.14 -12.64
CA ARG A 55 2.56 -10.42 -13.99
C ARG A 55 1.29 -11.25 -14.08
N SER A 56 0.94 -11.97 -13.00
CA SER A 56 -0.35 -12.65 -12.88
C SER A 56 -1.54 -11.68 -12.93
N PHE A 57 -1.29 -10.38 -12.70
CA PHE A 57 -2.35 -9.39 -12.77
C PHE A 57 -2.85 -9.23 -14.21
N PRO A 58 -4.17 -9.42 -14.49
CA PRO A 58 -4.73 -9.31 -15.84
C PRO A 58 -4.41 -7.97 -16.50
N GLU A 59 -4.01 -8.00 -17.78
CA GLU A 59 -3.51 -6.81 -18.48
C GLU A 59 -4.47 -5.64 -18.46
N LYS A 60 -5.76 -5.89 -18.63
CA LYS A 60 -6.79 -4.84 -18.67
C LYS A 60 -6.88 -4.05 -17.37
N TRP A 61 -6.48 -4.64 -16.23
CA TRP A 61 -6.55 -3.99 -14.91
C TRP A 61 -5.25 -3.31 -14.48
N ARG A 62 -4.11 -3.64 -15.10
CA ARG A 62 -2.79 -3.08 -14.75
C ARG A 62 -2.74 -1.56 -14.72
N PRO A 63 -3.34 -0.81 -15.69
CA PRO A 63 -3.33 0.64 -15.65
C PRO A 63 -4.01 1.23 -14.41
N TYR A 64 -5.10 0.63 -13.96
CA TYR A 64 -5.83 1.06 -12.76
C TYR A 64 -5.01 0.82 -11.49
N VAL A 65 -4.36 -0.35 -11.39
CA VAL A 65 -3.49 -0.68 -10.25
C VAL A 65 -2.26 0.23 -10.20
N LEU A 66 -1.66 0.54 -11.35
CA LEU A 66 -0.55 1.50 -11.43
C LEU A 66 -0.98 2.91 -10.97
N ARG A 67 -2.15 3.38 -11.39
CA ARG A 67 -2.69 4.66 -10.93
C ARG A 67 -2.97 4.66 -9.44
N ALA A 68 -3.57 3.58 -8.91
CA ALA A 68 -3.87 3.44 -7.49
C ALA A 68 -2.64 3.66 -6.60
N VAL A 69 -1.47 3.17 -7.04
CA VAL A 69 -0.20 3.40 -6.33
C VAL A 69 0.31 4.84 -6.55
N ASN A 70 0.34 5.29 -7.81
CA ASN A 70 1.00 6.54 -8.15
C ASN A 70 0.25 7.79 -7.68
N ASN A 71 -1.08 7.71 -7.52
CA ASN A 71 -1.92 8.81 -7.01
C ASN A 71 -1.53 9.24 -5.60
N TRP A 72 -0.90 8.37 -4.80
CA TRP A 72 -0.39 8.72 -3.48
C TRP A 72 0.74 9.75 -3.49
N ASN A 73 1.38 10.00 -4.64
CA ASN A 73 2.39 11.06 -4.74
C ASN A 73 1.83 12.44 -4.38
N ALA A 74 0.56 12.72 -4.67
CA ALA A 74 -0.08 13.98 -4.27
C ALA A 74 -0.06 14.22 -2.75
N LEU A 75 -0.13 13.15 -1.95
CA LEU A 75 0.01 13.24 -0.49
C LEU A 75 1.46 13.51 -0.08
N PHE A 76 2.42 12.83 -0.71
CA PHE A 76 3.85 13.03 -0.42
C PHE A 76 4.34 14.40 -0.82
N GLU A 77 3.79 15.01 -1.87
CA GLU A 77 4.12 16.38 -2.28
C GLU A 77 3.76 17.40 -1.19
N ARG A 78 2.66 17.19 -0.46
CA ARG A 78 2.33 18.02 0.71
C ARG A 78 3.35 17.91 1.84
N SER A 79 4.14 16.85 1.84
CA SER A 79 5.25 16.61 2.79
C SER A 79 6.61 17.04 2.23
N GLY A 80 6.64 17.67 1.05
CA GLY A 80 7.86 18.15 0.41
C GLY A 80 8.58 17.12 -0.49
N PHE A 81 7.98 15.94 -0.71
CA PHE A 81 8.59 14.91 -1.55
C PHE A 81 7.82 14.71 -2.85
N LYS A 82 8.48 14.85 -4.00
CA LYS A 82 7.95 14.45 -5.30
C LYS A 82 8.44 13.06 -5.69
N ASN A 83 7.65 12.32 -6.46
CA ASN A 83 7.98 10.97 -6.94
C ASN A 83 8.41 10.03 -5.79
N ALA A 84 7.77 10.13 -4.64
CA ALA A 84 8.13 9.37 -3.45
C ALA A 84 7.73 7.90 -3.52
N ILE A 85 6.63 7.61 -4.24
CA ILE A 85 6.12 6.27 -4.43
C ILE A 85 5.98 5.97 -5.93
N ALA A 86 6.26 4.75 -6.34
CA ALA A 86 6.12 4.30 -7.73
C ALA A 86 5.54 2.88 -7.80
N GLY A 87 4.44 2.74 -8.53
CA GLY A 87 3.93 1.46 -9.01
C GLY A 87 4.67 1.08 -10.30
N LEU A 88 5.20 -0.12 -10.36
CA LEU A 88 6.00 -0.61 -11.48
C LEU A 88 5.55 -2.01 -11.87
N MET A 89 5.52 -2.32 -13.17
CA MET A 89 5.38 -3.72 -13.58
C MET A 89 6.66 -4.49 -13.21
N ALA A 90 6.48 -5.69 -12.67
CA ALA A 90 7.61 -6.55 -12.35
C ALA A 90 8.41 -6.90 -13.62
N PRO A 91 9.72 -6.63 -13.66
CA PRO A 91 10.55 -7.03 -14.78
C PRO A 91 10.72 -8.55 -14.84
N ASP A 92 11.02 -9.07 -16.04
CA ASP A 92 11.32 -10.48 -16.26
C ASP A 92 12.79 -10.76 -15.95
N SER A 93 13.12 -10.81 -14.68
CA SER A 93 14.48 -11.06 -14.26
C SER A 93 14.53 -11.87 -12.97
N ALA A 94 15.57 -12.67 -12.80
CA ALA A 94 15.71 -13.64 -11.71
C ALA A 94 15.64 -13.03 -10.27
N GLY A 95 15.87 -11.75 -10.12
CA GLY A 95 15.77 -11.07 -8.80
C GLY A 95 14.36 -10.63 -8.42
N PHE A 96 13.41 -10.66 -9.36
CA PHE A 96 12.03 -10.19 -9.16
C PHE A 96 11.07 -11.37 -9.01
N THR A 97 11.18 -12.06 -7.90
CA THR A 97 10.32 -13.17 -7.52
C THR A 97 9.52 -12.81 -6.27
N LEU A 98 8.34 -13.42 -6.12
CA LEU A 98 7.47 -13.21 -4.95
C LEU A 98 8.11 -13.68 -3.64
N ASP A 99 9.10 -14.56 -3.72
CA ASP A 99 9.87 -15.05 -2.56
C ASP A 99 10.89 -14.03 -2.04
N ASN A 100 11.18 -12.99 -2.84
CA ASN A 100 12.06 -11.91 -2.40
C ASN A 100 11.34 -10.95 -1.46
N SER A 101 11.46 -11.18 -0.17
CA SER A 101 10.82 -10.39 0.90
C SER A 101 11.33 -8.94 1.00
N ALA A 102 12.43 -8.59 0.34
CA ALA A 102 12.93 -7.21 0.27
C ALA A 102 12.16 -6.36 -0.74
N LEU A 103 11.35 -6.97 -1.61
CA LEU A 103 10.54 -6.27 -2.59
C LEU A 103 9.10 -6.14 -2.11
N SER A 104 8.45 -5.06 -2.52
CA SER A 104 7.03 -4.83 -2.27
C SER A 104 6.21 -5.23 -3.48
N TRP A 105 5.08 -5.91 -3.24
CA TRP A 105 4.30 -6.54 -4.29
C TRP A 105 2.80 -6.21 -4.22
N ILE A 106 2.18 -6.11 -5.40
CA ILE A 106 0.74 -6.26 -5.59
C ILE A 106 0.53 -7.51 -6.44
N VAL A 107 -0.19 -8.48 -5.89
CA VAL A 107 -0.38 -9.80 -6.49
C VAL A 107 -1.86 -10.05 -6.72
N TYR A 108 -2.19 -10.52 -7.92
CA TYR A 108 -3.53 -11.03 -8.22
C TYR A 108 -3.61 -12.51 -7.86
N LYS A 109 -4.69 -12.89 -7.19
CA LYS A 109 -4.94 -14.27 -6.78
C LYS A 109 -6.27 -14.79 -7.33
N ALA A 110 -6.21 -15.82 -8.14
CA ALA A 110 -7.39 -16.55 -8.61
C ALA A 110 -7.95 -17.39 -7.45
N SER A 111 -8.82 -16.80 -6.67
CA SER A 111 -9.45 -17.42 -5.50
C SER A 111 -10.85 -16.85 -5.32
N PRO A 112 -11.82 -17.64 -4.82
CA PRO A 112 -13.21 -17.20 -4.59
C PRO A 112 -13.35 -16.27 -3.38
N MET A 113 -12.27 -15.78 -2.82
CA MET A 113 -12.32 -14.85 -1.70
C MET A 113 -12.70 -13.45 -2.19
N GLU A 114 -13.78 -12.90 -1.67
CA GLU A 114 -14.26 -11.54 -1.97
C GLU A 114 -13.53 -10.52 -1.10
N ASN A 115 -12.24 -10.34 -1.33
CA ASN A 115 -11.42 -9.44 -0.52
C ASN A 115 -10.19 -8.91 -1.27
N ALA A 116 -9.61 -7.87 -0.68
CA ALA A 116 -8.23 -7.45 -0.90
C ALA A 116 -7.62 -7.16 0.47
N TYR A 117 -6.31 -7.31 0.61
CA TYR A 117 -5.64 -6.89 1.83
C TYR A 117 -4.20 -6.47 1.58
N GLY A 118 -3.76 -5.47 2.32
CA GLY A 118 -2.38 -5.00 2.33
C GLY A 118 -1.71 -5.26 3.69
N ARG A 119 -0.52 -5.86 3.66
CA ARG A 119 0.28 -6.11 4.86
C ARG A 119 1.69 -5.55 4.72
N PRO A 120 2.07 -4.57 5.55
CA PRO A 120 3.46 -4.12 5.63
C PRO A 120 4.30 -5.10 6.47
N PHE A 121 5.53 -5.32 6.03
CA PHE A 121 6.57 -5.95 6.84
C PHE A 121 7.33 -4.86 7.58
N VAL A 122 7.37 -4.95 8.90
CA VAL A 122 7.81 -3.87 9.78
C VAL A 122 8.96 -4.34 10.65
N ASP A 123 10.00 -3.53 10.79
CA ASP A 123 10.98 -3.70 11.85
C ASP A 123 10.34 -3.33 13.19
N PHE A 124 10.16 -4.32 14.04
CA PHE A 124 9.50 -4.16 15.33
C PHE A 124 10.21 -3.21 16.27
N ARG A 125 11.51 -2.97 16.10
CA ARG A 125 12.30 -2.09 16.96
C ARG A 125 12.06 -0.61 16.65
N THR A 126 11.79 -0.30 15.37
CA THR A 126 11.76 1.09 14.88
C THR A 126 10.40 1.51 14.33
N GLY A 127 9.55 0.54 13.98
CA GLY A 127 8.32 0.77 13.22
C GLY A 127 8.56 1.04 11.73
N GLU A 128 9.80 0.92 11.24
CA GLU A 128 10.12 1.12 9.84
C GLU A 128 9.47 0.02 8.98
N ILE A 129 8.75 0.45 7.95
CA ILE A 129 8.20 -0.47 6.94
C ILE A 129 9.31 -0.77 5.94
N LEU A 130 9.68 -2.04 5.83
CA LEU A 130 10.78 -2.52 4.99
C LEU A 130 10.30 -2.92 3.60
N SER A 131 9.14 -3.55 3.54
CA SER A 131 8.46 -3.97 2.31
C SER A 131 6.97 -4.17 2.59
N CYS A 132 6.18 -4.47 1.56
CA CYS A 132 4.77 -4.77 1.74
C CYS A 132 4.26 -5.76 0.68
N HIS A 133 3.18 -6.47 1.03
CA HIS A 133 2.44 -7.29 0.09
C HIS A 133 0.97 -6.90 0.11
N ILE A 134 0.41 -6.64 -1.07
CA ILE A 134 -1.01 -6.42 -1.31
C ILE A 134 -1.51 -7.59 -2.15
N ALA A 135 -2.51 -8.30 -1.66
CA ALA A 135 -3.20 -9.35 -2.39
C ALA A 135 -4.58 -8.86 -2.83
N VAL A 136 -4.87 -9.00 -4.12
CA VAL A 136 -6.18 -8.73 -4.71
C VAL A 136 -6.74 -10.05 -5.22
N PHE A 137 -7.87 -10.47 -4.69
CA PHE A 137 -8.50 -11.73 -5.07
C PHE A 137 -9.48 -11.54 -6.22
N HIS A 138 -9.68 -12.59 -7.03
CA HIS A 138 -10.55 -12.54 -8.21
C HIS A 138 -11.96 -12.05 -7.88
N SER A 139 -12.58 -12.64 -6.88
CA SER A 139 -13.96 -12.32 -6.50
C SER A 139 -14.17 -10.95 -5.86
N VAL A 140 -13.11 -10.13 -5.76
CA VAL A 140 -13.28 -8.71 -5.42
C VAL A 140 -14.18 -8.00 -6.46
N PHE A 141 -14.14 -8.43 -7.72
CA PHE A 141 -15.01 -7.87 -8.77
C PHE A 141 -16.49 -8.21 -8.55
N ASP A 142 -16.79 -9.41 -8.07
CA ASP A 142 -18.15 -9.82 -7.74
C ASP A 142 -18.68 -8.95 -6.57
N MET A 143 -17.87 -8.78 -5.55
CA MET A 143 -18.19 -7.88 -4.43
C MET A 143 -18.41 -6.43 -4.89
N LEU A 144 -17.57 -5.91 -5.76
CA LEU A 144 -17.70 -4.55 -6.29
C LEU A 144 -18.97 -4.39 -7.14
N CYS A 145 -19.30 -5.37 -7.96
CA CYS A 145 -20.52 -5.41 -8.75
C CYS A 145 -21.77 -5.40 -7.85
N GLN A 146 -21.83 -6.30 -6.87
CA GLN A 146 -22.93 -6.36 -5.91
C GLN A 146 -23.10 -5.06 -5.12
N TRP A 147 -21.98 -4.48 -4.69
CA TRP A 147 -21.97 -3.20 -3.99
C TRP A 147 -22.52 -2.07 -4.88
N TYR A 148 -22.10 -2.02 -6.14
CA TYR A 148 -22.57 -1.03 -7.12
C TYR A 148 -24.08 -1.14 -7.33
N ILE A 149 -24.58 -2.34 -7.60
CA ILE A 149 -26.01 -2.59 -7.75
C ILE A 149 -26.80 -2.18 -6.51
N ALA A 150 -26.29 -2.51 -5.32
CA ALA A 150 -26.94 -2.15 -4.06
C ALA A 150 -27.01 -0.63 -3.81
N GLN A 151 -26.05 0.16 -4.33
CA GLN A 151 -26.02 1.60 -4.16
C GLN A 151 -26.82 2.36 -5.22
N THR A 152 -26.82 1.88 -6.47
CA THR A 152 -27.40 2.60 -7.61
C THR A 152 -28.77 2.06 -8.02
N GLY A 153 -29.05 0.80 -7.74
CA GLY A 153 -30.23 0.09 -8.24
C GLY A 153 -30.12 -0.31 -9.72
N GLU A 154 -28.95 -0.11 -10.33
CA GLU A 154 -28.68 -0.47 -11.72
C GLU A 154 -28.48 -2.00 -11.88
N SER A 155 -28.46 -2.49 -13.11
CA SER A 155 -28.28 -3.91 -13.40
C SER A 155 -26.80 -4.31 -13.49
N GLU A 156 -26.52 -5.60 -13.44
CA GLU A 156 -25.18 -6.13 -13.67
C GLU A 156 -24.64 -5.80 -15.07
N GLU A 157 -25.52 -5.68 -16.07
CA GLU A 157 -25.15 -5.34 -17.45
C GLU A 157 -24.58 -3.92 -17.57
N GLU A 158 -24.93 -3.02 -16.63
CA GLU A 158 -24.43 -1.65 -16.55
C GLU A 158 -23.08 -1.55 -15.83
N PHE A 159 -22.63 -2.65 -15.22
CA PHE A 159 -21.32 -2.74 -14.56
C PHE A 159 -20.20 -2.97 -15.59
N LEU A 160 -19.87 -1.90 -16.31
CA LEU A 160 -18.88 -1.91 -17.39
C LEU A 160 -17.44 -2.09 -16.87
N ASP A 161 -16.56 -2.62 -17.74
CA ASP A 161 -15.14 -2.81 -17.45
C ASP A 161 -14.44 -1.51 -16.96
N GLU A 162 -14.82 -0.34 -17.49
CA GLU A 162 -14.25 0.94 -17.04
C GLU A 162 -14.64 1.26 -15.59
N LEU A 163 -15.91 1.05 -15.24
CA LEU A 163 -16.39 1.25 -13.87
C LEU A 163 -15.74 0.26 -12.91
N ALA A 164 -15.69 -1.02 -13.27
CA ALA A 164 -15.01 -2.06 -12.51
C ALA A 164 -13.54 -1.71 -12.28
N GLY A 165 -12.84 -1.18 -13.30
CA GLY A 165 -11.47 -0.72 -13.19
C GLY A 165 -11.30 0.46 -12.22
N ARG A 166 -12.18 1.44 -12.24
CA ARG A 166 -12.17 2.59 -11.30
C ARG A 166 -12.44 2.15 -9.86
N LEU A 167 -13.36 1.24 -9.65
CA LEU A 167 -13.63 0.70 -8.33
C LEU A 167 -12.46 -0.16 -7.83
N LEU A 168 -11.82 -0.94 -8.70
CA LEU A 168 -10.58 -1.63 -8.38
C LEU A 168 -9.48 -0.66 -7.98
N GLU A 169 -9.30 0.45 -8.72
CA GLU A 169 -8.35 1.51 -8.40
C GLU A 169 -8.58 2.05 -6.98
N MET A 170 -9.85 2.28 -6.62
CA MET A 170 -10.24 2.73 -5.27
C MET A 170 -9.85 1.68 -4.21
N VAL A 171 -10.18 0.40 -4.41
CA VAL A 171 -9.85 -0.67 -3.47
C VAL A 171 -8.34 -0.83 -3.32
N VAL A 172 -7.60 -0.88 -4.43
CA VAL A 172 -6.13 -0.99 -4.38
C VAL A 172 -5.51 0.24 -3.72
N SER A 173 -6.02 1.45 -4.00
CA SER A 173 -5.55 2.66 -3.33
C SER A 173 -5.77 2.61 -1.82
N HIS A 174 -6.90 2.05 -1.37
CA HIS A 174 -7.18 1.81 0.04
C HIS A 174 -6.14 0.87 0.67
N GLU A 175 -5.83 -0.25 0.01
CA GLU A 175 -4.82 -1.20 0.48
C GLU A 175 -3.40 -0.59 0.49
N VAL A 176 -3.10 0.27 -0.49
CA VAL A 176 -1.86 1.07 -0.47
C VAL A 176 -1.82 1.96 0.76
N GLY A 177 -2.93 2.57 1.16
CA GLY A 177 -3.04 3.32 2.41
C GLY A 177 -2.62 2.50 3.63
N HIS A 178 -3.09 1.26 3.72
CA HIS A 178 -2.71 0.35 4.82
C HIS A 178 -1.22 0.03 4.84
N VAL A 179 -0.62 -0.24 3.68
CA VAL A 179 0.82 -0.52 3.60
C VAL A 179 1.69 0.74 3.72
N LEU A 180 1.11 1.93 3.64
CA LEU A 180 1.75 3.18 4.02
C LEU A 180 1.69 3.46 5.54
N GLY A 181 0.98 2.61 6.29
CA GLY A 181 0.88 2.69 7.76
C GLY A 181 -0.42 3.29 8.27
N LEU A 182 -1.37 3.61 7.39
CA LEU A 182 -2.67 4.13 7.76
C LEU A 182 -3.58 3.02 8.30
N THR A 183 -4.47 3.37 9.19
CA THR A 183 -5.54 2.50 9.71
C THR A 183 -6.89 3.13 9.41
N HIS A 184 -7.96 2.34 9.46
CA HIS A 184 -9.30 2.86 9.32
C HIS A 184 -9.56 3.98 10.33
N ASN A 185 -10.14 5.06 9.85
CA ASN A 185 -10.52 6.20 10.65
C ASN A 185 -11.99 6.57 10.36
N PHE A 186 -12.90 5.95 11.09
CA PHE A 186 -14.34 6.19 10.92
C PHE A 186 -14.77 7.63 11.23
N TYR A 187 -14.01 8.34 12.06
CA TYR A 187 -14.26 9.76 12.31
C TYR A 187 -14.05 10.61 11.04
N GLY A 188 -13.06 10.25 10.22
CA GLY A 188 -12.81 10.92 8.93
C GLY A 188 -13.96 10.79 7.93
N SER A 189 -14.85 9.82 8.11
CA SER A 189 -16.04 9.64 7.25
C SER A 189 -17.20 10.57 7.61
N SER A 190 -17.10 11.30 8.71
CA SER A 190 -18.11 12.25 9.19
C SER A 190 -17.77 13.72 8.87
N LEU A 191 -16.64 13.96 8.21
CA LEU A 191 -16.19 15.27 7.77
C LEU A 191 -16.46 15.41 6.27
#